data_2646a420817fc33fa88df6eedd8b8ad9
#
_entry.id   2646a420817fc33fa88df6eedd8b8ad9
#
_cell.length_a   1.000
_cell.length_b   1.000
_cell.length_c   1.000
_cell.angle_alpha   90.00
_cell.angle_beta   90.00
_cell.angle_gamma   90.00
#
_symmetry.space_group_name_H-M   'P 1'
#
loop_
_entity.id
_entity.type
_entity.pdbx_description
1 polymer ?
#
loop_
_entity_poly.entity_id
_entity_poly.type
_entity_poly.pdbx_seq_one_letter_code
_entity_poly.pdbx_strand_id
1 'polypeptide(L)'
;MKKPTQEFYTLLDNLYDYYNQKLFSNELPAVMFVITRKKNVFGYFISKRWQQTQELVSDEIAINPLMFGSYPMIEILKTLVHEMVHLWQYHFGEPSQRTYHNAQWGEKMEDIGLMPSATGEVGGKKTGQQMMEYVIPNGLFESVTKELFQ
;
A
#
# COMPACT_ATOMS: atom_id res chain seq x y z
N MET A 1 -18.39 22.87 -8.51
CA MET A 1 -17.10 22.50 -9.11
C MET A 1 -16.34 21.57 -8.20
N LYS A 2 -15.93 20.44 -8.72
CA LYS A 2 -15.11 19.47 -7.96
C LYS A 2 -13.67 19.95 -7.88
N LYS A 3 -13.06 19.81 -6.69
CA LYS A 3 -11.67 20.23 -6.48
C LYS A 3 -10.76 19.02 -6.68
N PRO A 4 -9.73 19.11 -7.54
CA PRO A 4 -8.87 17.97 -7.85
C PRO A 4 -8.20 17.33 -6.63
N THR A 5 -7.71 18.15 -5.70
CA THR A 5 -7.08 17.65 -4.48
C THR A 5 -8.06 16.85 -3.63
N GLN A 6 -9.25 17.39 -3.44
CA GLN A 6 -10.30 16.74 -2.65
C GLN A 6 -10.74 15.43 -3.31
N GLU A 7 -10.88 15.42 -4.63
CA GLU A 7 -11.23 14.21 -5.37
C GLU A 7 -10.17 13.13 -5.23
N PHE A 8 -8.90 13.51 -5.31
CA PHE A 8 -7.81 12.56 -5.20
C PHE A 8 -7.76 11.92 -3.81
N TYR A 9 -7.86 12.73 -2.76
CA TYR A 9 -7.86 12.21 -1.40
C TYR A 9 -9.10 11.38 -1.09
N THR A 10 -10.26 11.79 -1.62
CA THR A 10 -11.49 11.00 -1.48
C THR A 10 -11.33 9.64 -2.15
N LEU A 11 -10.72 9.61 -3.34
CA LEU A 11 -10.46 8.35 -4.04
C LEU A 11 -9.55 7.45 -3.21
N LEU A 12 -8.46 7.99 -2.66
CA LEU A 12 -7.54 7.21 -1.84
C LEU A 12 -8.23 6.67 -0.58
N ASP A 13 -9.03 7.50 0.09
CA ASP A 13 -9.78 7.06 1.27
C ASP A 13 -10.73 5.92 0.92
N ASN A 14 -11.46 6.05 -0.19
CA ASN A 14 -12.41 5.02 -0.62
C ASN A 14 -11.70 3.71 -0.99
N LEU A 15 -10.59 3.80 -1.70
CA LEU A 15 -9.79 2.63 -2.06
C LEU A 15 -9.21 1.96 -0.81
N TYR A 16 -8.71 2.76 0.12
CA TYR A 16 -8.17 2.26 1.37
C TYR A 16 -9.25 1.50 2.16
N ASP A 17 -10.42 2.09 2.33
CA ASP A 17 -11.52 1.45 3.05
C ASP A 17 -11.94 0.15 2.37
N TYR A 18 -12.00 0.14 1.05
CA TYR A 18 -12.36 -1.05 0.29
C TYR A 18 -11.36 -2.18 0.53
N TYR A 19 -10.05 -1.91 0.36
CA TYR A 19 -9.04 -2.93 0.56
C TYR A 19 -8.90 -3.34 2.03
N ASN A 20 -9.10 -2.40 2.95
CA ASN A 20 -9.09 -2.74 4.38
C ASN A 20 -10.17 -3.78 4.69
N GLN A 21 -11.37 -3.56 4.16
CA GLN A 21 -12.46 -4.52 4.32
C GLN A 21 -12.15 -5.86 3.63
N LYS A 22 -11.70 -5.82 2.39
CA LYS A 22 -11.57 -7.03 1.57
C LYS A 22 -10.30 -7.84 1.83
N LEU A 23 -9.21 -7.19 2.20
CA LEU A 23 -7.91 -7.85 2.35
C LEU A 23 -7.43 -7.92 3.80
N PHE A 24 -7.93 -7.07 4.69
CA PHE A 24 -7.41 -6.96 6.05
C PHE A 24 -8.51 -7.05 7.12
N SER A 25 -9.71 -7.48 6.76
CA SER A 25 -10.84 -7.67 7.70
C SER A 25 -11.15 -6.44 8.53
N ASN A 26 -10.96 -5.24 7.97
CA ASN A 26 -11.14 -3.94 8.63
C ASN A 26 -10.27 -3.75 9.86
N GLU A 27 -9.14 -4.46 9.94
CA GLU A 27 -8.26 -4.37 11.11
C GLU A 27 -7.34 -3.17 11.10
N LEU A 28 -7.09 -2.56 9.93
CA LEU A 28 -6.13 -1.45 9.82
C LEU A 28 -6.74 -0.15 10.34
N PRO A 29 -5.96 0.65 11.08
CA PRO A 29 -6.43 1.95 11.57
C PRO A 29 -6.49 2.98 10.44
N ALA A 30 -7.18 4.08 10.68
CA ALA A 30 -7.18 5.20 9.75
C ALA A 30 -5.76 5.77 9.61
N VAL A 31 -5.45 6.26 8.41
CA VAL A 31 -4.13 6.83 8.11
C VAL A 31 -4.28 8.23 7.53
N MET A 32 -3.19 8.99 7.58
CA MET A 32 -3.10 10.26 6.87
C MET A 32 -2.51 9.98 5.50
N PHE A 33 -3.25 10.30 4.43
CA PHE A 33 -2.71 10.21 3.08
C PHE A 33 -2.01 11.50 2.71
N VAL A 34 -0.88 11.37 2.05
CA VAL A 34 -0.06 12.50 1.59
C VAL A 34 0.36 12.24 0.14
N ILE A 35 0.39 13.32 -0.64
CA ILE A 35 0.97 13.27 -1.98
C ILE A 35 2.46 13.55 -1.83
N THR A 36 3.29 12.64 -2.36
CA THR A 36 4.72 12.88 -2.45
C THR A 36 5.10 13.14 -3.90
N ARG A 37 6.14 13.94 -4.11
CA ARG A 37 6.70 14.20 -5.43
C ARG A 37 8.17 13.79 -5.49
N LYS A 38 8.61 12.99 -4.53
CA LYS A 38 9.99 12.54 -4.45
C LYS A 38 10.33 11.67 -5.66
N LYS A 39 11.45 12.01 -6.32
CA LYS A 39 11.88 11.31 -7.54
C LYS A 39 12.13 9.83 -7.25
N ASN A 40 11.68 8.96 -8.16
CA ASN A 40 11.86 7.51 -8.12
C ASN A 40 11.18 6.83 -6.93
N VAL A 41 10.17 7.46 -6.34
CA VAL A 41 9.41 6.89 -5.24
C VAL A 41 7.95 6.77 -5.66
N PHE A 42 7.39 5.56 -5.67
CA PHE A 42 5.96 5.32 -5.95
C PHE A 42 5.10 5.67 -4.76
N GLY A 43 5.57 5.32 -3.56
CA GLY A 43 4.88 5.58 -2.31
C GLY A 43 5.78 5.21 -1.13
N TYR A 44 5.31 5.51 0.08
CA TYR A 44 6.02 5.10 1.30
C TYR A 44 5.05 5.03 2.47
N PHE A 45 5.51 4.39 3.54
CA PHE A 45 4.81 4.31 4.82
C PHE A 45 5.72 4.87 5.92
N ILE A 46 5.16 5.73 6.78
CA ILE A 46 5.87 6.22 7.98
C ILE A 46 4.94 6.08 9.18
N SER A 47 5.37 5.33 10.19
CA SER A 47 4.59 5.15 11.40
C SER A 47 4.64 6.39 12.28
N LYS A 48 3.52 6.68 12.98
CA LYS A 48 3.40 7.75 13.97
C LYS A 48 3.86 9.12 13.45
N ARG A 49 3.59 9.39 12.18
CA ARG A 49 4.08 10.63 11.54
C ARG A 49 3.34 11.86 12.01
N TRP A 50 2.04 11.75 12.26
CA TRP A 50 1.19 12.87 12.62
C TRP A 50 0.68 12.72 14.04
N GLN A 51 0.91 13.74 14.86
CA GLN A 51 0.44 13.75 16.23
C GLN A 51 -0.30 15.06 16.48
N GLN A 52 -1.63 14.96 16.66
CA GLN A 52 -2.47 16.11 16.96
C GLN A 52 -2.56 16.35 18.45
N THR A 53 -2.62 15.26 19.24
CA THR A 53 -2.58 15.28 20.69
C THR A 53 -1.77 14.09 21.14
N GLN A 54 -1.54 13.94 22.45
CA GLN A 54 -0.83 12.77 22.96
C GLN A 54 -1.55 11.46 22.65
N GLU A 55 -2.87 11.53 22.45
CA GLU A 55 -3.70 10.35 22.19
C GLU A 55 -4.03 10.15 20.72
N LEU A 56 -3.96 11.22 19.89
CA LEU A 56 -4.29 11.14 18.47
C LEU A 56 -3.01 11.14 17.63
N VAL A 57 -2.54 9.95 17.33
CA VAL A 57 -1.35 9.72 16.50
C VAL A 57 -1.79 8.96 15.26
N SER A 58 -1.35 9.41 14.09
CA SER A 58 -1.67 8.77 12.82
C SER A 58 -0.43 8.42 12.05
N ASP A 59 -0.47 7.28 11.38
CA ASP A 59 0.55 6.87 10.44
C ASP A 59 0.32 7.57 9.10
N GLU A 60 1.36 7.62 8.29
CA GLU A 60 1.30 8.26 6.99
C GLU A 60 1.53 7.24 5.88
N ILE A 61 0.64 7.26 4.88
CA ILE A 61 0.88 6.59 3.60
C ILE A 61 0.94 7.67 2.54
N ALA A 62 2.05 7.71 1.81
CA ALA A 62 2.23 8.65 0.71
C ALA A 62 2.14 7.94 -0.62
N ILE A 63 1.53 8.60 -1.59
CA ILE A 63 1.42 8.12 -2.97
C ILE A 63 1.99 9.20 -3.87
N ASN A 64 2.73 8.80 -4.89
CA ASN A 64 3.34 9.72 -5.84
C ASN A 64 2.61 9.67 -7.18
N PRO A 65 1.68 10.61 -7.43
CA PRO A 65 0.92 10.59 -8.68
C PRO A 65 1.77 10.85 -9.92
N LEU A 66 2.94 11.47 -9.76
CA LEU A 66 3.83 11.72 -10.90
C LEU A 66 4.40 10.43 -11.48
N MET A 67 4.57 9.40 -10.65
CA MET A 67 5.08 8.11 -11.11
C MET A 67 4.04 7.30 -11.87
N PHE A 68 2.77 7.67 -11.74
CA PHE A 68 1.67 6.93 -12.36
C PHE A 68 1.18 7.53 -13.67
N GLY A 69 1.75 8.67 -14.09
CA GLY A 69 1.35 9.30 -15.34
C GLY A 69 1.55 8.42 -16.57
N SER A 70 2.51 7.49 -16.52
CA SER A 70 2.82 6.57 -17.60
C SER A 70 2.49 5.11 -17.26
N TYR A 71 1.82 4.87 -16.13
CA TYR A 71 1.51 3.52 -15.66
C TYR A 71 0.01 3.31 -15.52
N PRO A 72 -0.48 2.08 -15.71
CA PRO A 72 -1.91 1.80 -15.55
C PRO A 72 -2.35 1.87 -14.09
N MET A 73 -3.66 2.02 -13.89
CA MET A 73 -4.27 2.14 -12.57
C MET A 73 -3.86 1.00 -11.63
N ILE A 74 -3.66 -0.21 -12.18
CA ILE A 74 -3.29 -1.37 -11.36
C ILE A 74 -2.00 -1.12 -10.58
N GLU A 75 -1.06 -0.34 -11.12
CA GLU A 75 0.18 -0.04 -10.41
C GLU A 75 -0.07 0.85 -9.20
N ILE A 76 -1.01 1.79 -9.29
CA ILE A 76 -1.41 2.62 -8.15
C ILE A 76 -2.02 1.75 -7.05
N LEU A 77 -2.90 0.82 -7.45
CA LEU A 77 -3.57 -0.08 -6.50
C LEU A 77 -2.58 -1.02 -5.82
N LYS A 78 -1.62 -1.57 -6.57
CA LYS A 78 -0.57 -2.41 -5.99
C LYS A 78 0.28 -1.61 -4.99
N THR A 79 0.64 -0.38 -5.33
CA THR A 79 1.43 0.47 -4.44
C THR A 79 0.67 0.77 -3.15
N LEU A 80 -0.61 1.11 -3.26
CA LEU A 80 -1.45 1.36 -2.08
C LEU A 80 -1.44 0.14 -1.14
N VAL A 81 -1.71 -1.04 -1.69
CA VAL A 81 -1.77 -2.27 -0.88
C VAL A 81 -0.40 -2.64 -0.33
N HIS A 82 0.68 -2.42 -1.09
CA HIS A 82 2.05 -2.60 -0.61
C HIS A 82 2.29 -1.79 0.68
N GLU A 83 1.90 -0.52 0.68
CA GLU A 83 2.06 0.32 1.87
C GLU A 83 1.11 -0.10 3.00
N MET A 84 -0.09 -0.57 2.65
CA MET A 84 -1.02 -1.09 3.66
C MET A 84 -0.46 -2.33 4.37
N VAL A 85 0.33 -3.16 3.69
CA VAL A 85 0.98 -4.31 4.33
C VAL A 85 2.07 -3.84 5.30
N HIS A 86 2.79 -2.75 4.99
CA HIS A 86 3.71 -2.15 5.95
C HIS A 86 2.97 -1.66 7.20
N LEU A 87 1.81 -1.02 7.00
CA LEU A 87 0.96 -0.58 8.11
C LEU A 87 0.50 -1.77 8.95
N TRP A 88 0.05 -2.85 8.29
CA TRP A 88 -0.34 -4.08 8.97
C TRP A 88 0.79 -4.63 9.82
N GLN A 89 2.00 -4.74 9.25
CA GLN A 89 3.14 -5.29 9.96
C GLN A 89 3.53 -4.43 11.16
N TYR A 90 3.44 -3.12 11.01
CA TYR A 90 3.76 -2.22 12.12
C TYR A 90 2.84 -2.44 13.33
N HIS A 91 1.54 -2.63 13.07
CA HIS A 91 0.56 -2.76 14.16
C HIS A 91 0.38 -4.19 14.65
N PHE A 92 0.55 -5.19 13.80
CA PHE A 92 0.21 -6.57 14.12
C PHE A 92 1.38 -7.55 13.97
N GLY A 93 2.51 -7.12 13.45
CA GLY A 93 3.64 -7.98 13.21
C GLY A 93 4.93 -7.44 13.80
N GLU A 94 6.05 -7.86 13.23
CA GLU A 94 7.39 -7.47 13.70
C GLU A 94 8.21 -6.95 12.52
N PRO A 95 8.09 -5.64 12.21
CA PRO A 95 8.84 -5.07 11.09
C PRO A 95 10.34 -5.01 11.40
N SER A 96 11.13 -5.17 10.33
CA SER A 96 12.57 -4.95 10.41
C SER A 96 12.87 -3.46 10.38
N GLN A 97 14.14 -3.10 10.65
CA GLN A 97 14.55 -1.70 10.66
C GLN A 97 14.47 -1.08 9.26
N ARG A 98 14.17 0.21 9.21
CA ARG A 98 14.20 1.04 7.99
C ARG A 98 13.37 0.49 6.85
N THR A 99 12.20 -0.06 7.18
CA THR A 99 11.26 -0.62 6.18
C THR A 99 11.86 -1.72 5.31
N TYR A 100 12.85 -2.45 5.82
CA TYR A 100 13.34 -3.65 5.15
C TYR A 100 12.19 -4.65 5.03
N HIS A 101 11.99 -5.18 3.81
CA HIS A 101 10.90 -6.11 3.52
C HIS A 101 11.34 -7.51 3.91
N ASN A 102 10.96 -7.94 5.13
CA ASN A 102 11.34 -9.24 5.66
C ASN A 102 10.35 -10.34 5.24
N ALA A 103 10.62 -11.59 5.68
CA ALA A 103 9.79 -12.72 5.30
C ALA A 103 8.34 -12.58 5.75
N GLN A 104 8.10 -12.03 6.95
CA GLN A 104 6.74 -11.84 7.46
C GLN A 104 5.95 -10.88 6.56
N TRP A 105 6.55 -9.77 6.15
CA TRP A 105 5.92 -8.85 5.23
C TRP A 105 5.59 -9.55 3.91
N GLY A 106 6.54 -10.33 3.39
CA GLY A 106 6.35 -11.06 2.14
C GLY A 106 5.26 -12.11 2.22
N GLU A 107 5.16 -12.83 3.34
CA GLU A 107 4.10 -13.82 3.54
C GLU A 107 2.72 -13.16 3.56
N LYS A 108 2.60 -12.01 4.23
CA LYS A 108 1.34 -11.27 4.24
C LYS A 108 0.98 -10.80 2.84
N MET A 109 1.96 -10.33 2.06
CA MET A 109 1.74 -9.95 0.67
C MET A 109 1.20 -11.14 -0.14
N GLU A 110 1.82 -12.32 -0.01
CA GLU A 110 1.35 -13.51 -0.71
C GLU A 110 -0.07 -13.87 -0.29
N ASP A 111 -0.39 -13.80 1.00
CA ASP A 111 -1.72 -14.11 1.51
C ASP A 111 -2.81 -13.23 0.89
N ILE A 112 -2.50 -11.97 0.67
CA ILE A 112 -3.47 -11.04 0.08
C ILE A 112 -3.45 -11.04 -1.45
N GLY A 113 -2.58 -11.82 -2.07
CA GLY A 113 -2.58 -12.02 -3.52
C GLY A 113 -1.57 -11.23 -4.32
N LEU A 114 -0.54 -10.67 -3.67
CA LEU A 114 0.57 -9.98 -4.33
C LEU A 114 1.87 -10.72 -4.02
N MET A 115 2.59 -11.15 -5.06
CA MET A 115 3.83 -11.86 -4.88
C MET A 115 5.00 -10.88 -4.75
N PRO A 116 5.71 -10.87 -3.61
CA PRO A 116 6.89 -10.02 -3.48
C PRO A 116 7.96 -10.42 -4.50
N SER A 117 8.55 -9.44 -5.14
CA SER A 117 9.59 -9.67 -6.14
C SER A 117 10.43 -8.40 -6.29
N ALA A 118 11.74 -8.50 -6.07
CA ALA A 118 12.63 -7.37 -6.21
C ALA A 118 12.63 -6.79 -7.63
N THR A 119 12.31 -7.61 -8.62
CA THR A 119 12.26 -7.18 -10.02
C THR A 119 10.85 -6.83 -10.50
N GLY A 120 9.82 -7.17 -9.72
CA GLY A 120 8.43 -7.04 -10.15
C GLY A 120 7.98 -8.15 -11.07
N GLU A 121 8.82 -9.15 -11.31
CA GLU A 121 8.54 -10.27 -12.20
C GLU A 121 8.77 -11.59 -11.50
N VAL A 122 8.24 -12.67 -12.09
CA VAL A 122 8.39 -14.04 -11.56
C VAL A 122 9.86 -14.35 -11.37
N GLY A 123 10.21 -14.92 -10.21
CA GLY A 123 11.57 -15.34 -9.91
C GLY A 123 12.44 -14.31 -9.19
N GLY A 124 11.94 -13.10 -8.97
CA GLY A 124 12.67 -12.09 -8.21
C GLY A 124 12.78 -12.45 -6.73
N LYS A 125 13.78 -11.88 -6.05
CA LYS A 125 13.94 -12.09 -4.60
C LYS A 125 12.69 -11.61 -3.86
N LYS A 126 12.33 -12.33 -2.80
CA LYS A 126 11.11 -12.04 -2.01
C LYS A 126 11.36 -11.13 -0.81
N THR A 127 12.61 -10.90 -0.44
CA THR A 127 12.98 -10.02 0.67
C THR A 127 14.06 -9.04 0.22
N GLY A 128 14.14 -7.89 0.88
CA GLY A 128 15.15 -6.91 0.56
C GLY A 128 14.74 -5.50 0.96
N GLN A 129 15.65 -4.56 0.78
CA GLN A 129 15.41 -3.15 1.09
C GLN A 129 14.44 -2.53 0.10
N GLN A 130 14.63 -2.80 -1.19
CA GLN A 130 13.75 -2.31 -2.24
C GLN A 130 13.00 -3.48 -2.84
N MET A 131 11.67 -3.43 -2.77
CA MET A 131 10.83 -4.53 -3.24
C MET A 131 9.70 -4.01 -4.10
N MET A 132 9.41 -4.75 -5.14
CA MET A 132 8.22 -4.61 -5.95
C MET A 132 7.35 -5.85 -5.72
N GLU A 133 6.31 -5.99 -6.52
CA GLU A 133 5.42 -7.14 -6.46
C GLU A 133 4.74 -7.33 -7.80
N TYR A 134 4.16 -8.51 -7.99
CA TYR A 134 3.27 -8.75 -9.13
C TYR A 134 2.00 -9.43 -8.64
N VAL A 135 0.92 -9.28 -9.43
CA VAL A 135 -0.38 -9.87 -9.08
C VAL A 135 -0.33 -11.37 -9.23
N ILE A 136 -0.71 -12.10 -8.18
CA ILE A 136 -0.82 -13.55 -8.26
C ILE A 136 -2.09 -13.88 -9.04
N PRO A 137 -2.00 -14.60 -10.18
CA PRO A 137 -3.19 -14.93 -10.96
C PRO A 137 -4.18 -15.74 -10.13
N ASN A 138 -5.44 -15.34 -10.20
CA ASN A 138 -6.55 -15.96 -9.47
C ASN A 138 -6.44 -15.86 -7.94
N GLY A 139 -5.55 -14.97 -7.46
CA GLY A 139 -5.43 -14.71 -6.03
C GLY A 139 -6.45 -13.69 -5.53
N LEU A 140 -6.38 -13.42 -4.23
CA LEU A 140 -7.38 -12.57 -3.58
C LEU A 140 -7.34 -11.14 -4.12
N PHE A 141 -6.15 -10.54 -4.25
CA PHE A 141 -6.03 -9.16 -4.75
C PHE A 141 -6.67 -9.01 -6.12
N GLU A 142 -6.37 -9.92 -7.04
CA GLU A 142 -6.94 -9.87 -8.38
C GLU A 142 -8.47 -9.96 -8.34
N SER A 143 -8.99 -10.89 -7.55
CA SER A 143 -10.43 -11.11 -7.43
C SER A 143 -11.16 -9.87 -6.91
N VAL A 144 -10.70 -9.29 -5.79
CA VAL A 144 -11.37 -8.14 -5.19
C VAL A 144 -11.19 -6.88 -6.02
N THR A 145 -10.05 -6.76 -6.74
CA THR A 145 -9.80 -5.62 -7.60
C THR A 145 -10.72 -5.65 -8.83
N LYS A 146 -10.97 -6.83 -9.39
CA LYS A 146 -11.93 -6.98 -10.49
C LYS A 146 -13.34 -6.56 -10.06
N GLU A 147 -13.75 -6.91 -8.84
CA GLU A 147 -15.05 -6.49 -8.32
C GLU A 147 -15.16 -4.96 -8.23
N LEU A 148 -14.07 -4.29 -7.90
CA LEU A 148 -14.03 -2.84 -7.76
C LEU A 148 -14.39 -2.12 -9.07
N PHE A 149 -14.10 -2.72 -10.20
CA PHE A 149 -14.30 -2.12 -11.53
C PHE A 149 -15.50 -2.69 -12.29
N GLN A 150 -16.36 -3.43 -11.62
CA GLN A 150 -17.60 -3.93 -12.21
C GLN A 150 -18.73 -2.91 -12.17
#